data_b5a0a274d3355cdf3858fd3a51a07537
#
_entry.id   b5a0a274d3355cdf3858fd3a51a07537
#
_cell.length_a   1.000
_cell.length_b   1.000
_cell.length_c   1.000
_cell.angle_alpha   90.00
_cell.angle_beta   90.00
_cell.angle_gamma   90.00
#
_symmetry.space_group_name_H-M   'P 1'
#
loop_
_entity.id
_entity.type
_entity.pdbx_description
1 polymer ?
#
loop_
_entity_poly.entity_id
_entity_poly.type
_entity_poly.pdbx_seq_one_letter_code
_entity_poly.pdbx_strand_id
1 'polypeptide(L)'
;MSQSIKIKNALISVYYKDGLEPLVRLLAQQGVQLFSTGGTEQFIKDLNIPVTAVEDLTGYPSILGGRVKTLHPKVFGGILNRRALGSDQEQIAQYEIPEIDLVIVDLYPFEETVKAGGSESDIIEKIDIGGISLIRAAAKNFNDVVILASKDDYSTLQQQLEAQNGETTLAQRKAFAKKAFHTSSHYDTAIFNYFNAEEPLNVFKHSINQAQTLRYGENPHQQGVFYGDLEAMFTKLNGKELSYNNLVDVDAAVALIDEFEEPTFAILKHTNACGVASKPSILEAWNVALACDPVSAFGGVLIANREIDLATATEINKLFFEVLIAPSYQPEAVELFRAKKNRVILQRNEVELSKKQFKTLLNGVIEQDKDLIIEGPEQMTAVTEKAPTSQELKDLYFANKIVKHTKSNTIVFVKNDQLLSSGVGQTSRVDALKQAIVKADAFNFDLKGSVMASDAFFPFPDCVEIAAEAGITAVLQPGGSIKDADSINMANEKGIAMVTTGVRHFKH
;
A
#
# COMPACT_ATOMS: atom_id res chain seq x y z
N MET A 1 -4.90 4.97 43.38
CA MET A 1 -5.20 6.38 43.07
C MET A 1 -4.45 6.73 41.81
N SER A 2 -5.12 7.23 40.77
CA SER A 2 -4.42 7.66 39.54
C SER A 2 -3.59 8.88 39.89
N GLN A 3 -2.27 8.79 39.75
CA GLN A 3 -1.35 9.88 40.03
C GLN A 3 -1.55 10.92 38.92
N SER A 4 -2.37 11.95 39.18
CA SER A 4 -2.52 13.09 38.31
C SER A 4 -1.31 14.04 38.51
N ILE A 5 -0.88 14.70 37.45
CA ILE A 5 0.21 15.66 37.45
C ILE A 5 -0.29 16.93 36.79
N LYS A 6 -0.11 18.05 37.48
CA LYS A 6 -0.39 19.39 36.96
C LYS A 6 0.81 19.89 36.15
N ILE A 7 0.56 20.35 34.94
CA ILE A 7 1.59 20.94 34.08
C ILE A 7 1.91 22.33 34.59
N LYS A 8 3.18 22.57 34.96
CA LYS A 8 3.71 23.85 35.39
C LYS A 8 4.75 24.42 34.43
N ASN A 9 5.52 23.52 33.78
CA ASN A 9 6.59 23.89 32.87
C ASN A 9 6.47 23.09 31.59
N ALA A 10 6.56 23.74 30.44
CA ALA A 10 6.48 23.12 29.12
C ALA A 10 7.66 23.51 28.22
N LEU A 11 8.31 22.54 27.62
CA LEU A 11 9.30 22.74 26.56
C LEU A 11 8.65 22.53 25.21
N ILE A 12 8.69 23.54 24.33
CA ILE A 12 8.05 23.52 23.02
C ILE A 12 9.12 23.83 21.95
N SER A 13 9.34 22.85 21.05
CA SER A 13 10.28 22.99 19.94
C SER A 13 9.77 22.22 18.75
N VAL A 14 9.08 22.88 17.82
CA VAL A 14 8.41 22.25 16.67
C VAL A 14 8.84 22.89 15.35
N TYR A 15 8.88 22.07 14.31
CA TYR A 15 9.10 22.53 12.94
C TYR A 15 7.81 23.16 12.37
N TYR A 16 6.68 22.44 12.49
CA TYR A 16 5.36 22.89 12.03
C TYR A 16 4.63 23.67 13.14
N LYS A 17 4.06 24.85 12.81
CA LYS A 17 3.31 25.69 13.75
C LYS A 17 1.80 25.58 13.61
N ASP A 18 1.35 24.77 12.62
CA ASP A 18 -0.07 24.57 12.33
C ASP A 18 -0.80 24.00 13.55
N GLY A 19 -1.86 24.71 13.99
CA GLY A 19 -2.68 24.27 15.11
C GLY A 19 -2.04 24.41 16.51
N LEU A 20 -0.80 24.94 16.62
CA LEU A 20 -0.10 25.08 17.90
C LEU A 20 -0.65 26.24 18.77
N GLU A 21 -1.08 27.35 18.16
CA GLU A 21 -1.50 28.56 18.86
C GLU A 21 -2.56 28.33 19.95
N PRO A 22 -3.67 27.62 19.73
CA PRO A 22 -4.68 27.42 20.76
C PRO A 22 -4.13 26.73 22.02
N LEU A 23 -3.27 25.73 21.84
CA LEU A 23 -2.64 25.00 22.94
C LEU A 23 -1.67 25.88 23.72
N VAL A 24 -0.83 26.69 23.05
CA VAL A 24 0.09 27.63 23.69
C VAL A 24 -0.67 28.70 24.49
N ARG A 25 -1.76 29.24 23.95
CA ARG A 25 -2.62 30.18 24.67
C ARG A 25 -3.24 29.56 25.92
N LEU A 26 -3.74 28.34 25.82
CA LEU A 26 -4.28 27.61 26.97
C LEU A 26 -3.23 27.41 28.07
N LEU A 27 -2.04 26.95 27.70
CA LEU A 27 -0.94 26.73 28.64
C LEU A 27 -0.57 28.07 29.37
N ALA A 28 -0.47 29.15 28.62
CA ALA A 28 -0.20 30.47 29.19
C ALA A 28 -1.31 30.97 30.13
N GLN A 29 -2.61 30.77 29.77
CA GLN A 29 -3.77 31.07 30.61
C GLN A 29 -3.77 30.27 31.91
N GLN A 30 -3.27 29.04 31.89
CA GLN A 30 -3.13 28.19 33.07
C GLN A 30 -1.89 28.48 33.90
N GLY A 31 -1.09 29.47 33.53
CA GLY A 31 0.11 29.90 34.24
C GLY A 31 1.30 28.95 34.04
N VAL A 32 1.33 28.20 32.95
CA VAL A 32 2.44 27.30 32.62
C VAL A 32 3.62 28.15 32.12
N GLN A 33 4.82 27.95 32.72
CA GLN A 33 6.06 28.52 32.22
C GLN A 33 6.49 27.84 30.92
N LEU A 34 6.72 28.62 29.87
CA LEU A 34 7.09 28.11 28.57
C LEU A 34 8.59 28.27 28.32
N PHE A 35 9.22 27.18 27.87
CA PHE A 35 10.60 27.17 27.37
C PHE A 35 10.55 26.81 25.87
N SER A 36 11.36 27.53 25.08
CA SER A 36 11.41 27.29 23.64
C SER A 36 12.74 27.72 23.05
N THR A 37 12.94 27.40 21.76
CA THR A 37 14.16 27.82 21.05
C THR A 37 13.85 28.14 19.59
N GLY A 38 14.67 28.99 18.98
CA GLY A 38 14.63 29.29 17.54
C GLY A 38 13.30 29.80 17.03
N GLY A 39 12.84 29.24 15.90
CA GLY A 39 11.60 29.69 15.25
C GLY A 39 10.31 29.42 16.03
N THR A 40 10.30 28.47 16.97
CA THR A 40 9.16 28.25 17.85
C THR A 40 9.09 29.29 18.98
N GLU A 41 10.24 29.69 19.52
CA GLU A 41 10.32 30.77 20.46
C GLU A 41 9.82 32.09 19.85
N GLN A 42 10.26 32.43 18.64
CA GLN A 42 9.79 33.61 17.93
C GLN A 42 8.28 33.56 17.69
N PHE A 43 7.75 32.44 17.26
CA PHE A 43 6.30 32.24 17.08
C PHE A 43 5.52 32.53 18.38
N ILE A 44 6.00 32.05 19.54
CA ILE A 44 5.32 32.27 20.83
C ILE A 44 5.42 33.76 21.22
N LYS A 45 6.56 34.41 21.00
CA LYS A 45 6.74 35.87 21.22
C LYS A 45 5.78 36.71 20.38
N ASP A 46 5.59 36.33 19.12
CA ASP A 46 4.69 37.01 18.18
C ASP A 46 3.21 36.94 18.64
N LEU A 47 2.85 35.90 19.42
CA LEU A 47 1.55 35.79 20.09
C LEU A 47 1.41 36.66 21.34
N ASN A 48 2.45 37.43 21.71
CA ASN A 48 2.57 38.20 22.95
C ASN A 48 2.49 37.33 24.22
N ILE A 49 3.02 36.13 24.18
CA ILE A 49 3.05 35.19 25.32
C ILE A 49 4.50 35.13 25.85
N PRO A 50 4.69 35.26 27.18
CA PRO A 50 6.01 35.12 27.78
C PRO A 50 6.59 33.72 27.54
N VAL A 51 7.86 33.68 27.11
CA VAL A 51 8.61 32.48 26.87
C VAL A 51 10.08 32.68 27.21
N THR A 52 10.68 31.69 27.86
CA THR A 52 12.10 31.67 28.20
C THR A 52 12.87 30.91 27.11
N ALA A 53 13.92 31.54 26.57
CA ALA A 53 14.79 30.85 25.62
C ALA A 53 15.54 29.69 26.30
N VAL A 54 15.71 28.58 25.59
CA VAL A 54 16.49 27.45 26.11
C VAL A 54 17.94 27.85 26.34
N GLU A 55 18.46 28.78 25.57
CA GLU A 55 19.77 29.37 25.72
C GLU A 55 19.91 30.10 27.06
N ASP A 56 18.87 30.81 27.51
CA ASP A 56 18.84 31.48 28.83
C ASP A 56 18.77 30.45 29.97
N LEU A 57 17.98 29.37 29.79
CA LEU A 57 17.89 28.29 30.76
C LEU A 57 19.21 27.55 30.95
N THR A 58 19.90 27.28 29.85
CA THR A 58 21.14 26.50 29.85
C THR A 58 22.37 27.35 30.16
N GLY A 59 22.31 28.67 29.91
CA GLY A 59 23.46 29.57 29.92
C GLY A 59 24.45 29.30 28.79
N TYR A 60 24.01 28.57 27.74
CA TYR A 60 24.86 28.14 26.64
C TYR A 60 24.24 28.54 25.28
N PRO A 61 25.01 29.17 24.39
CA PRO A 61 24.49 29.63 23.11
C PRO A 61 24.16 28.45 22.16
N SER A 62 23.26 28.70 21.23
CA SER A 62 23.06 27.81 20.09
C SER A 62 24.29 27.82 19.20
N ILE A 63 24.91 26.65 18.98
CA ILE A 63 26.16 26.51 18.21
C ILE A 63 25.98 25.55 17.03
N LEU A 64 26.99 25.50 16.15
CA LEU A 64 27.04 24.64 14.99
C LEU A 64 25.79 24.77 14.07
N GLY A 65 25.41 26.03 13.79
CA GLY A 65 24.24 26.31 12.96
C GLY A 65 22.92 25.90 13.59
N GLY A 66 22.89 25.70 14.92
CA GLY A 66 21.69 25.31 15.66
C GLY A 66 21.52 23.80 15.85
N ARG A 67 22.51 22.99 15.42
CA ARG A 67 22.50 21.53 15.64
C ARG A 67 22.61 21.14 17.12
N VAL A 68 23.17 22.03 17.96
CA VAL A 68 23.30 21.84 19.40
C VAL A 68 22.65 23.04 20.12
N LYS A 69 21.47 22.81 20.68
CA LYS A 69 20.66 23.78 21.44
C LYS A 69 20.11 23.15 22.70
N THR A 70 19.34 22.07 22.52
CA THR A 70 18.59 21.38 23.58
C THR A 70 19.36 20.20 24.18
N LEU A 71 20.47 19.76 23.58
CA LEU A 71 21.30 18.66 24.09
C LEU A 71 22.14 19.12 25.27
N HIS A 72 21.50 19.41 26.37
CA HIS A 72 22.15 19.98 27.56
C HIS A 72 21.62 19.29 28.85
N PRO A 73 22.49 19.06 29.86
CA PRO A 73 22.07 18.44 31.13
C PRO A 73 20.90 19.11 31.84
N LYS A 74 20.78 20.43 31.79
CA LYS A 74 19.63 21.14 32.37
C LYS A 74 18.31 20.80 31.68
N VAL A 75 18.30 20.64 30.38
CA VAL A 75 17.11 20.26 29.63
C VAL A 75 16.75 18.80 29.91
N PHE A 76 17.71 17.88 29.70
CA PHE A 76 17.47 16.45 29.88
C PHE A 76 17.27 16.05 31.35
N GLY A 77 17.94 16.73 32.27
CA GLY A 77 17.71 16.58 33.70
C GLY A 77 16.29 16.96 34.11
N GLY A 78 15.78 18.09 33.56
CA GLY A 78 14.40 18.53 33.78
C GLY A 78 13.35 17.55 33.30
N ILE A 79 13.65 16.83 32.18
CA ILE A 79 12.75 15.80 31.59
C ILE A 79 12.88 14.44 32.29
N LEU A 80 14.11 14.01 32.63
CA LEU A 80 14.40 12.64 33.04
C LEU A 80 14.38 12.42 34.56
N ASN A 81 14.28 13.48 35.39
CA ASN A 81 14.26 13.33 36.84
C ASN A 81 13.03 12.52 37.28
N ARG A 82 13.26 11.63 38.23
CA ARG A 82 12.20 10.81 38.86
C ARG A 82 11.71 11.56 40.11
N ARG A 83 10.55 12.19 40.01
CA ARG A 83 10.05 13.13 41.03
C ARG A 83 9.83 12.50 42.38
N ALA A 84 9.55 11.18 42.44
CA ALA A 84 9.39 10.41 43.67
C ALA A 84 10.73 10.03 44.34
N LEU A 85 11.88 10.27 43.70
CA LEU A 85 13.19 9.83 44.18
C LEU A 85 13.96 11.02 44.77
N GLY A 86 14.20 10.99 46.08
CA GLY A 86 14.86 12.06 46.85
C GLY A 86 16.24 12.43 46.28
N SER A 87 17.05 11.47 45.87
CA SER A 87 18.37 11.72 45.28
C SER A 87 18.30 12.49 43.95
N ASP A 88 17.26 12.30 43.15
CA ASP A 88 17.06 13.07 41.92
C ASP A 88 16.66 14.52 42.28
N GLN A 89 15.78 14.69 43.29
CA GLN A 89 15.34 16.01 43.76
C GLN A 89 16.50 16.85 44.37
N GLU A 90 17.40 16.21 45.09
CA GLU A 90 18.60 16.86 45.61
C GLU A 90 19.49 17.38 44.46
N GLN A 91 19.70 16.58 43.40
CA GLN A 91 20.49 17.02 42.25
C GLN A 91 19.81 18.10 41.41
N ILE A 92 18.47 17.97 41.21
CA ILE A 92 17.69 19.03 40.53
C ILE A 92 17.84 20.38 41.25
N ALA A 93 17.77 20.39 42.57
CA ALA A 93 17.94 21.58 43.39
C ALA A 93 19.40 22.08 43.33
N GLN A 94 20.38 21.20 43.49
CA GLN A 94 21.80 21.52 43.47
C GLN A 94 22.25 22.21 42.18
N TYR A 95 21.74 21.74 41.02
CA TYR A 95 22.15 22.24 39.71
C TYR A 95 21.15 23.26 39.12
N GLU A 96 20.15 23.66 39.89
CA GLU A 96 19.13 24.63 39.47
C GLU A 96 18.43 24.21 38.18
N ILE A 97 17.98 22.96 38.10
CA ILE A 97 17.32 22.38 36.95
C ILE A 97 15.81 22.49 37.12
N PRO A 98 15.05 23.17 36.24
CA PRO A 98 13.61 23.20 36.29
C PRO A 98 13.04 21.86 35.91
N GLU A 99 12.01 21.36 36.62
CA GLU A 99 11.24 20.20 36.21
C GLU A 99 10.43 20.52 34.96
N ILE A 100 10.53 19.72 33.94
CA ILE A 100 9.72 19.83 32.70
C ILE A 100 8.55 18.83 32.78
N ASP A 101 7.32 19.34 32.75
CA ASP A 101 6.10 18.52 32.86
C ASP A 101 5.54 18.12 31.49
N LEU A 102 5.79 18.96 30.48
CA LEU A 102 5.29 18.79 29.12
C LEU A 102 6.40 19.06 28.11
N VAL A 103 6.53 18.16 27.15
CA VAL A 103 7.40 18.34 25.99
C VAL A 103 6.54 18.27 24.73
N ILE A 104 6.61 19.29 23.88
CA ILE A 104 5.96 19.34 22.57
C ILE A 104 7.06 19.49 21.53
N VAL A 105 7.26 18.43 20.75
CA VAL A 105 8.35 18.36 19.76
C VAL A 105 7.87 17.52 18.56
N ASP A 106 8.00 18.08 17.38
CA ASP A 106 7.92 17.32 16.13
C ASP A 106 9.31 17.15 15.51
N LEU A 107 9.39 16.33 14.46
CA LEU A 107 10.63 16.03 13.76
C LEU A 107 10.71 16.80 12.43
N TYR A 108 11.91 17.01 11.94
CA TYR A 108 12.13 17.59 10.63
C TYR A 108 11.55 16.71 9.52
N PRO A 109 11.10 17.31 8.39
CA PRO A 109 10.40 16.61 7.29
C PRO A 109 11.35 15.78 6.42
N PHE A 110 11.96 14.75 6.99
CA PHE A 110 12.92 13.87 6.29
C PHE A 110 12.27 13.17 5.08
N GLU A 111 11.16 12.48 5.30
CA GLU A 111 10.47 11.72 4.24
C GLU A 111 9.93 12.64 3.14
N GLU A 112 9.42 13.82 3.50
CA GLU A 112 8.94 14.82 2.53
C GLU A 112 10.09 15.31 1.65
N THR A 113 11.28 15.54 2.25
CA THR A 113 12.47 15.98 1.53
C THR A 113 12.98 14.90 0.58
N VAL A 114 12.97 13.63 1.01
CA VAL A 114 13.32 12.48 0.16
C VAL A 114 12.35 12.38 -1.02
N LYS A 115 11.04 12.42 -0.77
CA LYS A 115 10.00 12.36 -1.81
C LYS A 115 10.08 13.51 -2.81
N ALA A 116 10.47 14.69 -2.35
CA ALA A 116 10.65 15.86 -3.20
C ALA A 116 11.91 15.79 -4.08
N GLY A 117 12.75 14.76 -3.93
CA GLY A 117 14.01 14.62 -4.68
C GLY A 117 15.07 15.62 -4.24
N GLY A 118 15.11 15.97 -2.96
CA GLY A 118 16.14 16.86 -2.38
C GLY A 118 17.55 16.33 -2.62
N SER A 119 18.56 17.23 -2.59
CA SER A 119 19.95 16.77 -2.65
C SER A 119 20.30 15.94 -1.42
N GLU A 120 21.29 15.04 -1.53
CA GLU A 120 21.78 14.23 -0.40
C GLU A 120 22.10 15.11 0.82
N SER A 121 22.77 16.25 0.59
CA SER A 121 23.07 17.22 1.66
C SER A 121 21.81 17.74 2.34
N ASP A 122 20.78 18.09 1.56
CA ASP A 122 19.52 18.62 2.11
C ASP A 122 18.76 17.54 2.91
N ILE A 123 18.78 16.30 2.42
CA ILE A 123 18.16 15.16 3.09
C ILE A 123 18.86 14.86 4.42
N ILE A 124 20.20 14.84 4.45
CA ILE A 124 20.98 14.61 5.67
C ILE A 124 20.74 15.69 6.70
N GLU A 125 20.61 16.97 6.29
CA GLU A 125 20.28 18.07 7.19
C GLU A 125 18.89 17.95 7.84
N LYS A 126 18.02 17.10 7.31
CA LYS A 126 16.69 16.79 7.90
C LYS A 126 16.72 15.62 8.88
N ILE A 127 17.87 15.01 9.15
CA ILE A 127 18.01 14.01 10.21
C ILE A 127 18.03 14.75 11.56
N ASP A 128 16.91 14.65 12.28
CA ASP A 128 16.74 15.30 13.57
C ASP A 128 17.49 14.57 14.68
N ILE A 129 18.37 15.27 15.37
CA ILE A 129 19.13 14.75 16.52
C ILE A 129 18.54 15.21 17.86
N GLY A 130 18.24 16.51 17.95
CA GLY A 130 17.75 17.11 19.18
C GLY A 130 16.31 16.72 19.51
N GLY A 131 15.41 16.87 18.53
CA GLY A 131 13.99 16.59 18.69
C GLY A 131 13.73 15.10 19.01
N ILE A 132 14.34 14.18 18.24
CA ILE A 132 14.18 12.74 18.51
C ILE A 132 14.68 12.36 19.90
N SER A 133 15.76 12.99 20.38
CA SER A 133 16.30 12.76 21.72
C SER A 133 15.36 13.23 22.82
N LEU A 134 14.73 14.41 22.65
CA LEU A 134 13.71 14.94 23.56
C LEU A 134 12.46 14.06 23.60
N ILE A 135 11.98 13.61 22.44
CA ILE A 135 10.83 12.70 22.31
C ILE A 135 11.07 11.43 23.13
N ARG A 136 12.23 10.80 22.93
CA ARG A 136 12.57 9.55 23.62
C ARG A 136 12.77 9.73 25.12
N ALA A 137 13.39 10.84 25.55
CA ALA A 137 13.59 11.14 26.96
C ALA A 137 12.26 11.35 27.70
N ALA A 138 11.38 12.18 27.14
CA ALA A 138 10.07 12.45 27.72
C ALA A 138 9.18 11.19 27.71
N ALA A 139 9.15 10.42 26.63
CA ALA A 139 8.42 9.16 26.55
C ALA A 139 8.91 8.13 27.57
N LYS A 140 10.23 8.05 27.82
CA LYS A 140 10.80 7.18 28.86
C LYS A 140 10.30 7.56 30.25
N ASN A 141 10.18 8.86 30.54
CA ASN A 141 9.74 9.37 31.85
C ASN A 141 8.23 9.69 31.88
N PHE A 142 7.40 8.92 31.18
CA PHE A 142 5.95 9.15 31.12
C PHE A 142 5.25 9.12 32.49
N ASN A 143 5.89 8.60 33.52
CA ASN A 143 5.34 8.69 34.87
C ASN A 143 5.19 10.15 35.32
N ASP A 144 6.10 11.01 34.91
CA ASP A 144 6.24 12.39 35.38
C ASP A 144 6.08 13.43 34.27
N VAL A 145 6.16 13.04 32.99
CA VAL A 145 6.18 13.96 31.83
C VAL A 145 5.16 13.57 30.77
N VAL A 146 4.49 14.56 30.20
CA VAL A 146 3.69 14.44 28.98
C VAL A 146 4.56 14.70 27.77
N ILE A 147 4.44 13.90 26.71
CA ILE A 147 5.09 14.11 25.42
C ILE A 147 4.08 14.17 24.27
N LEU A 148 4.13 15.24 23.48
CA LEU A 148 3.47 15.31 22.19
C LEU A 148 4.54 15.28 21.10
N ALA A 149 4.49 14.25 20.26
CA ALA A 149 5.44 14.05 19.17
C ALA A 149 4.81 14.28 17.78
N SER A 150 3.56 14.74 17.73
CA SER A 150 2.82 15.08 16.51
C SER A 150 1.82 16.19 16.77
N LYS A 151 1.62 17.06 15.78
CA LYS A 151 0.58 18.11 15.79
C LYS A 151 -0.85 17.52 15.86
N ASP A 152 -1.05 16.30 15.43
CA ASP A 152 -2.35 15.61 15.46
C ASP A 152 -2.87 15.39 16.88
N ASP A 153 -2.01 15.49 17.87
CA ASP A 153 -2.33 15.31 19.29
C ASP A 153 -2.63 16.62 20.04
N TYR A 154 -2.44 17.79 19.42
CA TYR A 154 -2.64 19.08 20.08
C TYR A 154 -4.07 19.25 20.61
N SER A 155 -5.08 18.98 19.79
CA SER A 155 -6.49 19.09 20.19
C SER A 155 -6.85 18.11 21.31
N THR A 156 -6.29 16.89 21.26
CA THR A 156 -6.51 15.89 22.31
C THR A 156 -5.96 16.34 23.66
N LEU A 157 -4.73 16.84 23.70
CA LEU A 157 -4.17 17.36 24.95
C LEU A 157 -4.92 18.60 25.40
N GLN A 158 -5.24 19.54 24.50
CA GLN A 158 -6.00 20.74 24.84
C GLN A 158 -7.31 20.40 25.55
N GLN A 159 -8.13 19.52 24.99
CA GLN A 159 -9.38 19.07 25.60
C GLN A 159 -9.19 18.42 26.98
N GLN A 160 -8.12 17.64 27.13
CA GLN A 160 -7.79 17.02 28.42
C GLN A 160 -7.42 18.07 29.48
N LEU A 161 -6.59 19.05 29.14
CA LEU A 161 -6.17 20.11 30.06
C LEU A 161 -7.33 21.02 30.46
N GLU A 162 -8.23 21.34 29.52
CA GLU A 162 -9.45 22.10 29.80
C GLU A 162 -10.37 21.33 30.77
N ALA A 163 -10.62 20.06 30.50
CA ALA A 163 -11.50 19.22 31.32
C ALA A 163 -10.93 18.91 32.72
N GLN A 164 -9.61 18.89 32.88
CA GLN A 164 -8.92 18.45 34.10
C GLN A 164 -8.13 19.59 34.78
N ASN A 165 -8.46 20.85 34.46
CA ASN A 165 -7.85 22.03 35.06
C ASN A 165 -6.31 22.02 35.04
N GLY A 166 -5.72 21.64 33.89
CA GLY A 166 -4.28 21.59 33.65
C GLY A 166 -3.58 20.34 34.19
N GLU A 167 -4.33 19.31 34.55
CA GLU A 167 -3.78 18.03 35.01
C GLU A 167 -3.86 16.94 33.94
N THR A 168 -2.98 15.93 34.07
CA THR A 168 -2.99 14.72 33.24
C THR A 168 -2.87 13.47 34.10
N THR A 169 -3.58 12.42 33.72
CA THR A 169 -3.50 11.12 34.37
C THR A 169 -2.32 10.29 33.85
N LEU A 170 -1.86 9.31 34.64
CA LEU A 170 -0.83 8.36 34.20
C LEU A 170 -1.21 7.62 32.91
N ALA A 171 -2.50 7.23 32.77
CA ALA A 171 -2.99 6.55 31.57
C ALA A 171 -2.86 7.42 30.30
N GLN A 172 -3.17 8.72 30.41
CA GLN A 172 -3.02 9.68 29.32
C GLN A 172 -1.54 9.86 28.94
N ARG A 173 -0.66 10.06 29.91
CA ARG A 173 0.79 10.19 29.68
C ARG A 173 1.36 8.92 29.01
N LYS A 174 0.96 7.74 29.46
CA LYS A 174 1.36 6.47 28.85
C LYS A 174 0.86 6.33 27.41
N ALA A 175 -0.35 6.83 27.10
CA ALA A 175 -0.90 6.83 25.75
C ALA A 175 -0.08 7.75 24.82
N PHE A 176 0.30 8.93 25.26
CA PHE A 176 1.20 9.83 24.49
C PHE A 176 2.61 9.25 24.35
N ALA A 177 3.17 8.61 25.37
CA ALA A 177 4.47 7.95 25.29
C ALA A 177 4.48 6.82 24.24
N LYS A 178 3.38 6.04 24.13
CA LYS A 178 3.21 5.05 23.08
C LYS A 178 3.28 5.69 21.68
N LYS A 179 2.57 6.81 21.48
CA LYS A 179 2.59 7.56 20.21
C LYS A 179 3.97 8.13 19.91
N ALA A 180 4.67 8.65 20.91
CA ALA A 180 6.02 9.16 20.77
C ALA A 180 7.03 8.10 20.32
N PHE A 181 6.95 6.89 20.87
CA PHE A 181 7.78 5.77 20.40
C PHE A 181 7.37 5.29 19.02
N HIS A 182 6.09 5.37 18.66
CA HIS A 182 5.66 5.12 17.29
C HIS A 182 6.30 6.11 16.31
N THR A 183 6.23 7.42 16.60
CA THR A 183 6.85 8.47 15.80
C THR A 183 8.35 8.24 15.63
N SER A 184 9.09 8.01 16.73
CA SER A 184 10.54 7.84 16.68
C SER A 184 10.96 6.57 15.93
N SER A 185 10.24 5.46 16.08
CA SER A 185 10.56 4.21 15.38
C SER A 185 10.27 4.29 13.89
N HIS A 186 9.20 4.99 13.50
CA HIS A 186 8.88 5.25 12.09
C HIS A 186 9.95 6.10 11.44
N TYR A 187 10.34 7.19 12.09
CA TYR A 187 11.37 8.11 11.62
C TYR A 187 12.73 7.41 11.42
N ASP A 188 13.18 6.63 12.40
CA ASP A 188 14.41 5.86 12.28
C ASP A 188 14.33 4.78 11.18
N THR A 189 13.13 4.21 10.96
CA THR A 189 12.91 3.25 9.88
C THR A 189 13.01 3.93 8.51
N ALA A 190 12.46 5.12 8.36
CA ALA A 190 12.55 5.89 7.11
C ALA A 190 14.01 6.26 6.79
N ILE A 191 14.76 6.73 7.79
CA ILE A 191 16.20 7.04 7.65
C ILE A 191 16.98 5.77 7.29
N PHE A 192 16.75 4.66 8.01
CA PHE A 192 17.40 3.39 7.71
C PHE A 192 17.13 2.95 6.26
N ASN A 193 15.88 3.02 5.79
CA ASN A 193 15.53 2.60 4.44
C ASN A 193 16.20 3.48 3.37
N TYR A 194 16.37 4.78 3.62
CA TYR A 194 17.10 5.68 2.75
C TYR A 194 18.56 5.23 2.57
N PHE A 195 19.28 4.99 3.66
CA PHE A 195 20.66 4.52 3.60
C PHE A 195 20.80 3.07 3.11
N ASN A 196 19.78 2.25 3.32
CA ASN A 196 19.81 0.85 2.93
C ASN A 196 19.54 0.62 1.43
N ALA A 197 19.28 1.69 0.66
CA ALA A 197 18.95 1.56 -0.76
C ALA A 197 20.17 1.20 -1.64
N GLU A 198 21.37 1.69 -1.32
CA GLU A 198 22.56 1.49 -2.14
C GLU A 198 23.29 0.16 -1.87
N GLU A 199 23.51 -0.17 -0.60
CA GLU A 199 24.14 -1.43 -0.16
C GLU A 199 23.26 -2.13 0.87
N PRO A 200 22.27 -2.94 0.44
CA PRO A 200 21.25 -3.46 1.33
C PRO A 200 21.79 -4.42 2.39
N LEU A 201 21.50 -4.10 3.65
CA LEU A 201 21.55 -5.09 4.73
C LEU A 201 20.32 -6.01 4.62
N ASN A 202 20.50 -7.31 4.78
CA ASN A 202 19.41 -8.29 4.78
C ASN A 202 18.58 -8.20 6.08
N VAL A 203 17.86 -7.13 6.27
CA VAL A 203 16.99 -6.84 7.42
C VAL A 203 15.63 -6.38 6.94
N PHE A 204 14.57 -7.01 7.42
CA PHE A 204 13.22 -6.57 7.12
C PHE A 204 12.79 -5.47 8.11
N LYS A 205 12.61 -4.25 7.61
CA LYS A 205 12.06 -3.11 8.36
C LYS A 205 11.00 -2.41 7.51
N HIS A 206 9.79 -2.39 8.03
CA HIS A 206 8.66 -1.76 7.38
C HIS A 206 7.81 -1.03 8.41
N SER A 207 7.43 0.21 8.12
CA SER A 207 6.60 1.02 9.01
C SER A 207 5.58 1.81 8.18
N ILE A 208 4.30 1.66 8.51
CA ILE A 208 3.18 2.35 7.88
C ILE A 208 2.38 3.02 8.98
N ASN A 209 2.19 4.34 8.88
CA ASN A 209 1.52 5.14 9.91
C ASN A 209 -0.01 5.13 9.78
N GLN A 210 -0.52 4.94 8.57
CA GLN A 210 -1.96 4.93 8.31
C GLN A 210 -2.52 3.52 8.43
N ALA A 211 -3.68 3.40 9.06
CA ALA A 211 -4.35 2.13 9.22
C ALA A 211 -5.88 2.31 9.20
N GLN A 212 -6.57 1.40 8.51
CA GLN A 212 -8.02 1.33 8.47
C GLN A 212 -8.47 -0.03 9.03
N THR A 213 -9.27 -0.02 10.09
CA THR A 213 -9.90 -1.23 10.60
C THR A 213 -10.97 -1.71 9.63
N LEU A 214 -10.86 -2.94 9.18
CA LEU A 214 -11.83 -3.58 8.30
C LEU A 214 -12.94 -4.22 9.13
N ARG A 215 -14.08 -4.48 8.48
CA ARG A 215 -15.23 -5.09 9.17
C ARG A 215 -14.90 -6.47 9.76
N TYR A 216 -14.07 -7.25 9.07
CA TYR A 216 -13.47 -8.52 9.51
C TYR A 216 -12.30 -8.86 8.55
N GLY A 217 -11.54 -9.91 8.85
CA GLY A 217 -10.49 -10.42 7.98
C GLY A 217 -11.07 -11.21 6.81
N GLU A 218 -10.39 -12.29 6.40
CA GLU A 218 -10.88 -13.17 5.34
C GLU A 218 -12.21 -13.84 5.71
N ASN A 219 -12.38 -14.17 6.99
CA ASN A 219 -13.60 -14.76 7.54
C ASN A 219 -14.16 -13.90 8.69
N PRO A 220 -15.47 -13.97 8.98
CA PRO A 220 -16.14 -13.12 9.98
C PRO A 220 -15.59 -13.18 11.39
N HIS A 221 -14.95 -14.28 11.79
CA HIS A 221 -14.35 -14.45 13.12
C HIS A 221 -12.92 -13.88 13.22
N GLN A 222 -12.34 -13.45 12.10
CA GLN A 222 -10.99 -12.90 12.04
C GLN A 222 -11.05 -11.36 12.05
N GLN A 223 -10.18 -10.73 12.82
CA GLN A 223 -10.00 -9.28 12.74
C GLN A 223 -9.13 -8.93 11.53
N GLY A 224 -9.49 -7.87 10.82
CA GLY A 224 -8.74 -7.36 9.68
C GLY A 224 -8.39 -5.89 9.86
N VAL A 225 -7.20 -5.52 9.45
CA VAL A 225 -6.73 -4.13 9.37
C VAL A 225 -5.96 -3.97 8.06
N PHE A 226 -6.25 -2.94 7.33
CA PHE A 226 -5.43 -2.49 6.20
C PHE A 226 -4.46 -1.42 6.69
N TYR A 227 -3.19 -1.60 6.43
CA TYR A 227 -2.16 -0.60 6.67
C TYR A 227 -1.76 0.03 5.35
N GLY A 228 -2.02 1.31 5.19
CA GLY A 228 -1.80 2.08 3.97
C GLY A 228 -2.81 3.20 3.79
N ASP A 229 -2.69 3.94 2.69
CA ASP A 229 -3.56 5.05 2.33
C ASP A 229 -4.47 4.67 1.15
N LEU A 230 -5.69 4.20 1.46
CA LEU A 230 -6.68 3.87 0.42
C LEU A 230 -7.26 5.12 -0.25
N GLU A 231 -7.29 6.26 0.44
CA GLU A 231 -7.83 7.51 -0.11
C GLU A 231 -6.87 8.11 -1.16
N ALA A 232 -5.56 7.90 -1.00
CA ALA A 232 -4.60 8.22 -2.05
C ALA A 232 -4.81 7.36 -3.30
N MET A 233 -5.15 6.07 -3.12
CA MET A 233 -5.36 5.12 -4.22
C MET A 233 -6.69 5.31 -4.94
N PHE A 234 -7.75 5.61 -4.20
CA PHE A 234 -9.11 5.61 -4.71
C PHE A 234 -9.96 6.74 -4.15
N THR A 235 -10.69 7.42 -5.00
CA THR A 235 -11.82 8.25 -4.62
C THR A 235 -13.07 7.36 -4.59
N LYS A 236 -13.63 7.11 -3.40
CA LYS A 236 -14.86 6.34 -3.25
C LYS A 236 -16.08 7.18 -3.60
N LEU A 237 -16.73 6.86 -4.71
CA LEU A 237 -17.92 7.59 -5.21
C LEU A 237 -19.24 7.06 -4.63
N ASN A 238 -19.28 5.78 -4.24
CA ASN A 238 -20.45 5.13 -3.64
C ASN A 238 -20.05 3.86 -2.89
N GLY A 239 -20.91 3.39 -1.99
CA GLY A 239 -20.89 2.04 -1.45
C GLY A 239 -20.43 1.91 0.00
N LYS A 240 -20.48 0.67 0.48
CA LYS A 240 -19.98 0.25 1.80
C LYS A 240 -18.46 0.31 1.87
N GLU A 241 -17.89 0.18 3.07
CA GLU A 241 -16.45 0.03 3.24
C GLU A 241 -15.96 -1.29 2.63
N LEU A 242 -14.72 -1.25 2.09
CA LEU A 242 -14.08 -2.43 1.53
C LEU A 242 -13.82 -3.47 2.63
N SER A 243 -14.06 -4.74 2.31
CA SER A 243 -13.69 -5.86 3.16
C SER A 243 -12.25 -6.31 2.83
N TYR A 244 -11.69 -7.16 3.70
CA TYR A 244 -10.41 -7.83 3.43
C TYR A 244 -10.40 -8.50 2.04
N ASN A 245 -11.43 -9.32 1.75
CA ASN A 245 -11.53 -10.02 0.47
C ASN A 245 -11.67 -9.06 -0.71
N ASN A 246 -12.44 -7.96 -0.56
CA ASN A 246 -12.51 -6.95 -1.61
C ASN A 246 -11.14 -6.34 -1.91
N LEU A 247 -10.33 -6.02 -0.87
CA LEU A 247 -9.01 -5.44 -1.06
C LEU A 247 -8.05 -6.39 -1.79
N VAL A 248 -8.08 -7.69 -1.46
CA VAL A 248 -7.26 -8.71 -2.14
C VAL A 248 -7.66 -8.85 -3.62
N ASP A 249 -8.97 -8.84 -3.91
CA ASP A 249 -9.48 -8.90 -5.28
C ASP A 249 -9.21 -7.60 -6.06
N VAL A 250 -9.30 -6.43 -5.39
CA VAL A 250 -8.97 -5.12 -5.96
C VAL A 250 -7.49 -5.03 -6.34
N ASP A 251 -6.57 -5.50 -5.48
CA ASP A 251 -5.13 -5.55 -5.77
C ASP A 251 -4.85 -6.40 -7.03
N ALA A 252 -5.47 -7.58 -7.12
CA ALA A 252 -5.35 -8.44 -8.30
C ALA A 252 -5.94 -7.78 -9.57
N ALA A 253 -7.06 -7.08 -9.44
CA ALA A 253 -7.72 -6.41 -10.56
C ALA A 253 -6.88 -5.23 -11.09
N VAL A 254 -6.32 -4.42 -10.19
CA VAL A 254 -5.42 -3.31 -10.54
C VAL A 254 -4.16 -3.84 -11.22
N ALA A 255 -3.53 -4.88 -10.67
CA ALA A 255 -2.33 -5.47 -11.26
C ALA A 255 -2.58 -6.03 -12.67
N LEU A 256 -3.74 -6.67 -12.90
CA LEU A 256 -4.10 -7.20 -14.22
C LEU A 256 -4.38 -6.10 -15.24
N ILE A 257 -5.19 -5.10 -14.88
CA ILE A 257 -5.63 -4.08 -15.83
C ILE A 257 -4.48 -3.19 -16.31
N ASP A 258 -3.43 -3.02 -15.49
CA ASP A 258 -2.24 -2.24 -15.81
C ASP A 258 -1.38 -2.84 -16.94
N GLU A 259 -1.60 -4.11 -17.29
CA GLU A 259 -0.94 -4.74 -18.45
C GLU A 259 -1.51 -4.27 -19.79
N PHE A 260 -2.65 -3.61 -19.84
CA PHE A 260 -3.38 -3.33 -21.06
C PHE A 260 -3.41 -1.83 -21.40
N GLU A 261 -2.91 -1.50 -22.60
CA GLU A 261 -2.98 -0.14 -23.17
C GLU A 261 -4.30 0.11 -23.91
N GLU A 262 -4.82 -0.90 -24.60
CA GLU A 262 -6.08 -0.84 -25.34
C GLU A 262 -7.28 -0.73 -24.38
N PRO A 263 -8.44 -0.18 -24.83
CA PRO A 263 -9.63 -0.17 -23.99
C PRO A 263 -10.01 -1.59 -23.56
N THR A 264 -9.84 -1.88 -22.27
CA THR A 264 -9.96 -3.22 -21.69
C THR A 264 -10.89 -3.22 -20.50
N PHE A 265 -11.72 -4.26 -20.43
CA PHE A 265 -12.54 -4.56 -19.27
C PHE A 265 -12.18 -5.93 -18.70
N ALA A 266 -11.99 -6.01 -17.38
CA ALA A 266 -11.70 -7.25 -16.68
C ALA A 266 -12.71 -7.50 -15.55
N ILE A 267 -13.06 -8.75 -15.34
CA ILE A 267 -13.95 -9.26 -14.31
C ILE A 267 -13.17 -10.31 -13.52
N LEU A 268 -13.00 -10.05 -12.22
CA LEU A 268 -12.25 -10.95 -11.35
C LEU A 268 -13.13 -11.49 -10.23
N LYS A 269 -12.82 -12.70 -9.81
CA LYS A 269 -13.36 -13.34 -8.61
C LYS A 269 -12.31 -14.20 -7.95
N HIS A 270 -12.14 -14.02 -6.63
CA HIS A 270 -11.11 -14.73 -5.85
C HIS A 270 -9.73 -14.61 -6.48
N THR A 271 -9.34 -13.36 -6.79
CA THR A 271 -8.06 -12.94 -7.40
C THR A 271 -7.80 -13.41 -8.84
N ASN A 272 -8.71 -14.14 -9.46
CA ASN A 272 -8.52 -14.66 -10.82
C ASN A 272 -9.53 -14.05 -11.78
N ALA A 273 -9.10 -13.81 -13.00
CA ALA A 273 -9.97 -13.31 -14.06
C ALA A 273 -10.95 -14.40 -14.51
N CYS A 274 -12.25 -14.10 -14.49
CA CYS A 274 -13.30 -14.90 -15.12
C CYS A 274 -13.78 -14.29 -16.44
N GLY A 275 -13.39 -13.05 -16.74
CA GLY A 275 -13.63 -12.41 -18.03
C GLY A 275 -12.63 -11.30 -18.27
N VAL A 276 -12.02 -11.24 -19.45
CA VAL A 276 -11.15 -10.16 -19.91
C VAL A 276 -11.34 -9.97 -21.41
N ALA A 277 -11.52 -8.74 -21.84
CA ALA A 277 -11.56 -8.43 -23.26
C ALA A 277 -11.05 -7.01 -23.54
N SER A 278 -10.30 -6.86 -24.64
CA SER A 278 -9.92 -5.57 -25.22
C SER A 278 -10.70 -5.35 -26.50
N LYS A 279 -11.45 -4.24 -26.60
CA LYS A 279 -12.29 -3.91 -27.77
C LYS A 279 -12.22 -2.41 -28.05
N PRO A 280 -12.67 -1.95 -29.23
CA PRO A 280 -12.64 -0.52 -29.57
C PRO A 280 -13.38 0.40 -28.58
N SER A 281 -14.39 -0.12 -27.87
CA SER A 281 -15.11 0.62 -26.84
C SER A 281 -15.20 -0.18 -25.52
N ILE A 282 -15.34 0.51 -24.39
CA ILE A 282 -15.50 -0.12 -23.07
C ILE A 282 -16.82 -0.88 -22.98
N LEU A 283 -17.88 -0.41 -23.62
CA LEU A 283 -19.16 -1.12 -23.68
C LEU A 283 -19.00 -2.49 -24.39
N GLU A 284 -18.29 -2.51 -25.52
CA GLU A 284 -18.03 -3.75 -26.24
C GLU A 284 -17.11 -4.67 -25.42
N ALA A 285 -16.04 -4.10 -24.82
CA ALA A 285 -15.14 -4.85 -23.94
C ALA A 285 -15.89 -5.49 -22.76
N TRP A 286 -16.80 -4.76 -22.13
CA TRP A 286 -17.67 -5.27 -21.07
C TRP A 286 -18.52 -6.45 -21.52
N ASN A 287 -19.25 -6.31 -22.64
CA ASN A 287 -20.14 -7.35 -23.12
C ASN A 287 -19.38 -8.62 -23.48
N VAL A 288 -18.22 -8.48 -24.11
CA VAL A 288 -17.37 -9.60 -24.50
C VAL A 288 -16.69 -10.24 -23.29
N ALA A 289 -16.21 -9.46 -22.31
CA ALA A 289 -15.64 -9.97 -21.07
C ALA A 289 -16.69 -10.74 -20.23
N LEU A 290 -17.92 -10.21 -20.12
CA LEU A 290 -18.99 -10.88 -19.38
C LEU A 290 -19.37 -12.23 -20.02
N ALA A 291 -19.31 -12.34 -21.34
CA ALA A 291 -19.62 -13.58 -22.03
C ALA A 291 -18.68 -14.75 -21.68
N CYS A 292 -17.46 -14.47 -21.21
CA CYS A 292 -16.48 -15.51 -20.85
C CYS A 292 -16.98 -16.44 -19.73
N ASP A 293 -17.55 -15.85 -18.67
CA ASP A 293 -18.12 -16.60 -17.54
C ASP A 293 -19.14 -15.72 -16.79
N PRO A 294 -20.36 -15.60 -17.30
CA PRO A 294 -21.39 -14.78 -16.67
C PRO A 294 -21.83 -15.28 -15.29
N VAL A 295 -21.60 -16.57 -15.01
CA VAL A 295 -21.94 -17.18 -13.72
C VAL A 295 -20.98 -16.73 -12.64
N SER A 296 -19.67 -16.82 -12.88
CA SER A 296 -18.64 -16.38 -11.93
C SER A 296 -18.59 -14.85 -11.78
N ALA A 297 -18.99 -14.09 -12.80
CA ALA A 297 -19.04 -12.64 -12.78
C ALA A 297 -19.96 -12.08 -11.69
N PHE A 298 -21.00 -12.85 -11.29
CA PHE A 298 -21.91 -12.44 -10.22
C PHE A 298 -21.18 -12.25 -8.89
N GLY A 299 -21.26 -11.04 -8.34
CA GLY A 299 -20.59 -10.67 -7.09
C GLY A 299 -19.06 -10.52 -7.23
N GLY A 300 -18.56 -10.33 -8.44
CA GLY A 300 -17.14 -10.11 -8.72
C GLY A 300 -16.69 -8.68 -8.51
N VAL A 301 -15.39 -8.46 -8.71
CA VAL A 301 -14.74 -7.15 -8.84
C VAL A 301 -14.55 -6.86 -10.33
N LEU A 302 -15.03 -5.70 -10.74
CA LEU A 302 -15.04 -5.21 -12.11
C LEU A 302 -14.00 -4.09 -12.25
N ILE A 303 -13.24 -4.09 -13.33
CA ILE A 303 -12.27 -3.01 -13.59
C ILE A 303 -12.17 -2.68 -15.08
N ALA A 304 -12.08 -1.40 -15.38
CA ALA A 304 -11.82 -0.89 -16.71
C ALA A 304 -10.63 0.10 -16.68
N ASN A 305 -9.89 0.18 -17.80
CA ASN A 305 -8.80 1.14 -17.96
C ASN A 305 -9.21 2.43 -18.71
N ARG A 306 -10.51 2.64 -18.92
CA ARG A 306 -11.09 3.85 -19.53
C ARG A 306 -12.32 4.29 -18.75
N GLU A 307 -12.78 5.50 -19.05
CA GLU A 307 -14.01 6.07 -18.49
C GLU A 307 -15.23 5.15 -18.68
N ILE A 308 -16.05 5.06 -17.64
CA ILE A 308 -17.37 4.40 -17.71
C ILE A 308 -18.42 5.43 -18.09
N ASP A 309 -18.96 5.31 -19.30
CA ASP A 309 -20.08 6.12 -19.78
C ASP A 309 -21.45 5.57 -19.30
N LEU A 310 -22.52 6.31 -19.54
CA LEU A 310 -23.89 5.91 -19.16
C LEU A 310 -24.33 4.63 -19.85
N ALA A 311 -23.94 4.42 -21.12
CA ALA A 311 -24.32 3.22 -21.88
C ALA A 311 -23.70 1.97 -21.25
N THR A 312 -22.40 2.02 -20.97
CA THR A 312 -21.66 0.95 -20.29
C THR A 312 -22.20 0.72 -18.88
N ALA A 313 -22.42 1.78 -18.12
CA ALA A 313 -22.98 1.69 -16.77
C ALA A 313 -24.37 1.04 -16.75
N THR A 314 -25.21 1.29 -17.77
CA THR A 314 -26.53 0.69 -17.90
C THR A 314 -26.45 -0.83 -18.07
N GLU A 315 -25.53 -1.33 -18.86
CA GLU A 315 -25.30 -2.76 -19.05
C GLU A 315 -24.70 -3.40 -17.78
N ILE A 316 -23.66 -2.80 -17.19
CA ILE A 316 -23.04 -3.26 -15.94
C ILE A 316 -24.07 -3.33 -14.81
N ASN A 317 -25.00 -2.38 -14.74
CA ASN A 317 -26.00 -2.30 -13.66
C ASN A 317 -26.98 -3.49 -13.64
N LYS A 318 -27.10 -4.25 -14.73
CA LYS A 318 -27.91 -5.47 -14.82
C LYS A 318 -27.32 -6.61 -14.01
N LEU A 319 -25.99 -6.62 -13.81
CA LEU A 319 -25.28 -7.63 -13.01
C LEU A 319 -25.14 -7.15 -11.55
N PHE A 320 -25.24 -8.09 -10.60
CA PHE A 320 -24.75 -7.81 -9.24
C PHE A 320 -23.24 -7.94 -9.18
N PHE A 321 -22.55 -6.91 -8.70
CA PHE A 321 -21.12 -6.88 -8.45
C PHE A 321 -20.82 -6.26 -7.09
N GLU A 322 -19.67 -6.57 -6.50
CA GLU A 322 -19.22 -6.00 -5.22
C GLU A 322 -18.51 -4.66 -5.41
N VAL A 323 -17.56 -4.59 -6.35
CA VAL A 323 -16.71 -3.41 -6.59
C VAL A 323 -16.61 -3.16 -8.10
N LEU A 324 -16.68 -1.88 -8.50
CA LEU A 324 -16.34 -1.43 -9.86
C LEU A 324 -15.26 -0.34 -9.75
N ILE A 325 -14.20 -0.48 -10.56
CA ILE A 325 -13.04 0.39 -10.59
C ILE A 325 -12.84 0.93 -12.01
N ALA A 326 -12.66 2.25 -12.13
CA ALA A 326 -12.29 2.89 -13.40
C ALA A 326 -11.51 4.19 -13.14
N PRO A 327 -10.76 4.72 -14.13
CA PRO A 327 -10.06 6.00 -13.97
C PRO A 327 -11.03 7.19 -13.87
N SER A 328 -12.21 7.12 -14.51
CA SER A 328 -13.26 8.14 -14.42
C SER A 328 -14.63 7.56 -14.75
N TYR A 329 -15.67 8.33 -14.44
CA TYR A 329 -17.06 7.99 -14.68
C TYR A 329 -17.83 9.22 -15.18
N GLN A 330 -18.72 9.06 -16.13
CA GLN A 330 -19.67 10.11 -16.44
C GLN A 330 -20.60 10.36 -15.24
N PRO A 331 -21.02 11.61 -14.97
CA PRO A 331 -21.91 11.93 -13.82
C PRO A 331 -23.18 11.09 -13.78
N GLU A 332 -23.81 10.86 -14.92
CA GLU A 332 -25.05 10.07 -15.06
C GLU A 332 -24.82 8.59 -14.73
N ALA A 333 -23.64 8.06 -15.03
CA ALA A 333 -23.24 6.69 -14.65
C ALA A 333 -23.10 6.56 -13.14
N VAL A 334 -22.51 7.55 -12.48
CA VAL A 334 -22.38 7.58 -11.00
C VAL A 334 -23.78 7.62 -10.36
N GLU A 335 -24.69 8.48 -10.85
CA GLU A 335 -26.05 8.57 -10.31
C GLU A 335 -26.81 7.23 -10.47
N LEU A 336 -26.64 6.54 -11.60
CA LEU A 336 -27.23 5.22 -11.81
C LEU A 336 -26.75 4.20 -10.75
N PHE A 337 -25.45 4.18 -10.44
CA PHE A 337 -24.88 3.25 -9.46
C PHE A 337 -25.26 3.61 -8.02
N ARG A 338 -25.44 4.89 -7.68
CA ARG A 338 -25.86 5.37 -6.36
C ARG A 338 -27.22 4.82 -5.91
N ALA A 339 -28.08 4.42 -6.85
CA ALA A 339 -29.32 3.74 -6.53
C ALA A 339 -29.12 2.42 -5.76
N LYS A 340 -27.93 1.84 -5.80
CA LYS A 340 -27.56 0.59 -5.11
C LYS A 340 -26.52 0.87 -4.01
N LYS A 341 -26.97 1.25 -2.81
CA LYS A 341 -26.15 1.74 -1.68
C LYS A 341 -24.97 0.85 -1.28
N ASN A 342 -25.04 -0.46 -1.53
CA ASN A 342 -24.00 -1.41 -1.11
C ASN A 342 -22.91 -1.66 -2.17
N ARG A 343 -23.14 -1.24 -3.43
CA ARG A 343 -22.15 -1.39 -4.50
C ARG A 343 -21.03 -0.39 -4.32
N VAL A 344 -19.80 -0.86 -4.30
CA VAL A 344 -18.62 -0.01 -4.15
C VAL A 344 -18.18 0.48 -5.52
N ILE A 345 -18.14 1.80 -5.69
CA ILE A 345 -17.68 2.45 -6.92
C ILE A 345 -16.43 3.25 -6.57
N LEU A 346 -15.32 2.88 -7.18
CA LEU A 346 -14.01 3.47 -6.94
C LEU A 346 -13.50 4.15 -8.20
N GLN A 347 -13.20 5.42 -8.10
CA GLN A 347 -12.38 6.09 -9.11
C GLN A 347 -10.92 5.91 -8.73
N ARG A 348 -10.13 5.36 -9.65
CA ARG A 348 -8.71 5.13 -9.44
C ARG A 348 -7.92 6.43 -9.59
N ASN A 349 -7.06 6.71 -8.63
CA ASN A 349 -6.09 7.79 -8.70
C ASN A 349 -4.73 7.25 -9.21
N GLU A 350 -3.92 8.12 -9.80
CA GLU A 350 -2.55 7.77 -10.19
C GLU A 350 -1.64 7.81 -8.97
N VAL A 351 -1.17 6.64 -8.55
CA VAL A 351 -0.24 6.46 -7.41
C VAL A 351 0.81 5.42 -7.78
N GLU A 352 2.07 5.74 -7.56
CA GLU A 352 3.16 4.77 -7.74
C GLU A 352 3.08 3.70 -6.64
N LEU A 353 2.95 2.45 -7.05
CA LEU A 353 2.91 1.30 -6.16
C LEU A 353 4.32 0.77 -5.88
N SER A 354 4.51 0.16 -4.71
CA SER A 354 5.76 -0.53 -4.39
C SER A 354 6.09 -1.60 -5.44
N LYS A 355 7.35 -1.63 -5.87
CA LYS A 355 7.89 -2.67 -6.77
C LYS A 355 8.21 -3.96 -6.04
N LYS A 356 8.13 -3.96 -4.70
CA LYS A 356 8.35 -5.13 -3.86
C LYS A 356 7.05 -5.60 -3.21
N GLN A 357 6.99 -6.89 -2.93
CA GLN A 357 5.93 -7.51 -2.15
C GLN A 357 6.51 -8.44 -1.09
N PHE A 358 5.82 -8.60 0.01
CA PHE A 358 6.22 -9.52 1.07
C PHE A 358 5.02 -10.32 1.59
N LYS A 359 5.30 -11.49 2.13
CA LYS A 359 4.29 -12.38 2.68
C LYS A 359 4.80 -12.98 3.98
N THR A 360 3.97 -12.95 5.02
CA THR A 360 4.24 -13.66 6.26
C THR A 360 4.05 -15.15 6.08
N LEU A 361 4.99 -15.96 6.54
CA LEU A 361 4.88 -17.41 6.58
C LEU A 361 5.76 -17.97 7.69
N LEU A 362 5.36 -19.11 8.27
CA LEU A 362 6.06 -19.72 9.39
C LEU A 362 6.29 -18.68 10.51
N ASN A 363 7.52 -18.48 10.94
CA ASN A 363 7.92 -17.49 11.95
C ASN A 363 8.65 -16.28 11.34
N GLY A 364 8.49 -16.02 10.04
CA GLY A 364 9.22 -14.97 9.32
C GLY A 364 8.41 -14.29 8.22
N VAL A 365 9.14 -13.61 7.37
CA VAL A 365 8.64 -12.90 6.19
C VAL A 365 9.52 -13.27 4.99
N ILE A 366 8.90 -13.52 3.85
CA ILE A 366 9.58 -13.53 2.55
C ILE A 366 9.27 -12.24 1.81
N GLU A 367 10.27 -11.67 1.15
CA GLU A 367 10.18 -10.50 0.29
C GLU A 367 10.71 -10.86 -1.09
N GLN A 368 10.09 -10.34 -2.14
CA GLN A 368 10.55 -10.44 -3.52
C GLN A 368 10.15 -9.20 -4.30
N ASP A 369 10.77 -9.00 -5.46
CA ASP A 369 10.28 -8.05 -6.44
C ASP A 369 8.95 -8.53 -7.00
N LYS A 370 8.05 -7.59 -7.33
CA LYS A 370 6.84 -7.91 -8.09
C LYS A 370 7.25 -8.33 -9.50
N ASP A 371 6.51 -9.27 -10.06
CA ASP A 371 6.65 -9.65 -11.47
C ASP A 371 6.07 -8.53 -12.35
N LEU A 372 6.96 -7.63 -12.81
CA LEU A 372 6.61 -6.47 -13.65
C LEU A 372 7.05 -6.66 -15.10
N ILE A 373 7.59 -7.83 -15.46
CA ILE A 373 8.02 -8.15 -16.81
C ILE A 373 6.84 -8.75 -17.57
N ILE A 374 6.69 -8.39 -18.83
CA ILE A 374 5.79 -9.04 -19.78
C ILE A 374 6.45 -9.06 -21.15
N GLU A 375 6.56 -10.24 -21.75
CA GLU A 375 7.20 -10.44 -23.03
C GLU A 375 6.23 -10.08 -24.17
N GLY A 376 6.61 -9.08 -24.94
CA GLY A 376 5.91 -8.67 -26.15
C GLY A 376 6.16 -9.64 -27.33
N PRO A 377 5.43 -9.45 -28.45
CA PRO A 377 5.59 -10.29 -29.66
C PRO A 377 7.03 -10.38 -30.18
N GLU A 378 7.83 -9.34 -29.99
CA GLU A 378 9.25 -9.27 -30.40
C GLU A 378 10.18 -10.15 -29.56
N GLN A 379 9.75 -10.55 -28.36
CA GLN A 379 10.48 -11.44 -27.44
C GLN A 379 9.99 -12.89 -27.54
N MET A 380 8.95 -13.13 -28.32
CA MET A 380 8.39 -14.47 -28.58
C MET A 380 9.16 -15.17 -29.70
N THR A 381 9.86 -16.24 -29.37
CA THR A 381 10.63 -17.02 -30.34
C THR A 381 9.81 -18.20 -30.86
N ALA A 382 9.52 -18.23 -32.17
CA ALA A 382 8.89 -19.39 -32.79
C ALA A 382 9.87 -20.57 -32.81
N VAL A 383 9.45 -21.69 -32.26
CA VAL A 383 10.28 -22.93 -32.12
C VAL A 383 9.76 -24.10 -32.96
N THR A 384 8.66 -23.92 -33.66
CA THR A 384 8.05 -24.93 -34.56
C THR A 384 8.24 -24.55 -36.02
N GLU A 385 8.08 -25.56 -36.92
CA GLU A 385 8.12 -25.36 -38.38
C GLU A 385 7.04 -24.37 -38.86
N LYS A 386 5.82 -24.47 -38.27
CA LYS A 386 4.75 -23.50 -38.51
C LYS A 386 4.97 -22.31 -37.56
N ALA A 387 5.16 -21.13 -38.13
CA ALA A 387 5.16 -19.89 -37.39
C ALA A 387 3.72 -19.42 -37.08
N PRO A 388 3.47 -18.75 -35.94
CA PRO A 388 2.18 -18.14 -35.68
C PRO A 388 1.91 -16.98 -36.64
N THR A 389 0.65 -16.77 -36.98
CA THR A 389 0.20 -15.58 -37.72
C THR A 389 0.26 -14.33 -36.84
N SER A 390 0.20 -13.15 -37.45
CA SER A 390 0.18 -11.89 -36.70
C SER A 390 -0.98 -11.79 -35.71
N GLN A 391 -2.15 -12.35 -36.04
CA GLN A 391 -3.29 -12.38 -35.12
C GLN A 391 -3.05 -13.36 -33.95
N GLU A 392 -2.50 -14.53 -34.24
CA GLU A 392 -2.14 -15.49 -33.19
C GLU A 392 -1.08 -14.92 -32.24
N LEU A 393 -0.07 -14.18 -32.74
CA LEU A 393 0.92 -13.48 -31.90
C LEU A 393 0.25 -12.44 -30.99
N LYS A 394 -0.68 -11.66 -31.53
CA LYS A 394 -1.45 -10.69 -30.75
C LYS A 394 -2.28 -11.37 -29.66
N ASP A 395 -2.98 -12.44 -30.00
CA ASP A 395 -3.78 -13.21 -29.05
C ASP A 395 -2.90 -13.92 -28.00
N LEU A 396 -1.72 -14.42 -28.37
CA LEU A 396 -0.74 -15.00 -27.44
C LEU A 396 -0.20 -13.95 -26.46
N TYR A 397 0.08 -12.74 -26.93
CA TYR A 397 0.50 -11.64 -26.06
C TYR A 397 -0.61 -11.25 -25.06
N PHE A 398 -1.85 -11.18 -25.54
CA PHE A 398 -3.01 -10.94 -24.68
C PHE A 398 -3.17 -12.08 -23.64
N ALA A 399 -3.01 -13.33 -24.06
CA ALA A 399 -3.08 -14.50 -23.19
C ALA A 399 -1.96 -14.52 -22.14
N ASN A 400 -0.72 -14.11 -22.51
CA ASN A 400 0.43 -14.05 -21.62
C ASN A 400 0.18 -13.06 -20.46
N LYS A 401 -0.42 -11.89 -20.73
CA LYS A 401 -0.85 -10.94 -19.70
C LYS A 401 -1.80 -11.55 -18.69
N ILE A 402 -2.77 -12.35 -19.14
CA ILE A 402 -3.75 -12.98 -18.25
C ILE A 402 -3.12 -14.11 -17.45
N VAL A 403 -2.31 -14.95 -18.11
CA VAL A 403 -1.65 -16.10 -17.46
C VAL A 403 -0.76 -15.64 -16.30
N LYS A 404 0.01 -14.57 -16.48
CA LYS A 404 0.85 -13.95 -15.44
C LYS A 404 0.07 -13.59 -14.17
N HIS A 405 -1.18 -13.17 -14.30
CA HIS A 405 -2.02 -12.76 -13.17
C HIS A 405 -2.95 -13.86 -12.64
N THR A 406 -2.84 -15.08 -13.17
CA THR A 406 -3.69 -16.22 -12.80
C THR A 406 -2.94 -17.20 -11.90
N LYS A 407 -3.61 -17.75 -10.89
CA LYS A 407 -3.00 -18.69 -9.93
C LYS A 407 -2.52 -19.98 -10.59
N SER A 408 -1.25 -20.33 -10.33
CA SER A 408 -0.57 -21.54 -10.88
C SER A 408 -1.13 -22.85 -10.32
N ASN A 409 -1.05 -23.98 -11.06
CA ASN A 409 -0.76 -24.04 -12.50
C ASN A 409 -1.96 -23.54 -13.28
N THR A 410 -1.74 -22.79 -14.34
CA THR A 410 -2.81 -22.22 -15.16
C THR A 410 -2.59 -22.42 -16.66
N ILE A 411 -3.72 -22.57 -17.37
CA ILE A 411 -3.84 -22.52 -18.82
C ILE A 411 -4.93 -21.51 -19.16
N VAL A 412 -4.67 -20.68 -20.17
CA VAL A 412 -5.58 -19.65 -20.65
C VAL A 412 -5.81 -19.82 -22.15
N PHE A 413 -7.08 -19.78 -22.60
CA PHE A 413 -7.45 -19.76 -24.02
C PHE A 413 -7.94 -18.38 -24.43
N VAL A 414 -7.43 -17.88 -25.54
CA VAL A 414 -7.75 -16.55 -26.06
C VAL A 414 -8.05 -16.62 -27.55
N LYS A 415 -8.94 -15.74 -28.02
CA LYS A 415 -9.21 -15.51 -29.43
C LYS A 415 -9.71 -14.09 -29.63
N ASN A 416 -9.13 -13.35 -30.56
CA ASN A 416 -9.53 -11.98 -30.90
C ASN A 416 -9.55 -11.03 -29.70
N ASP A 417 -8.49 -11.01 -28.88
CA ASP A 417 -8.36 -10.18 -27.67
C ASP A 417 -9.49 -10.44 -26.64
N GLN A 418 -9.95 -11.67 -26.55
CA GLN A 418 -10.96 -12.13 -25.57
C GLN A 418 -10.47 -13.38 -24.88
N LEU A 419 -10.54 -13.40 -23.56
CA LEU A 419 -10.44 -14.64 -22.76
C LEU A 419 -11.64 -15.52 -23.09
N LEU A 420 -11.42 -16.74 -23.57
CA LEU A 420 -12.48 -17.71 -23.77
C LEU A 420 -12.73 -18.56 -22.52
N SER A 421 -11.65 -19.04 -21.91
CA SER A 421 -11.69 -19.77 -20.66
C SER A 421 -10.31 -19.90 -20.03
N SER A 422 -10.28 -20.34 -18.77
CA SER A 422 -9.05 -20.62 -18.04
C SER A 422 -9.21 -21.81 -17.11
N GLY A 423 -8.15 -22.61 -16.97
CA GLY A 423 -7.98 -23.56 -15.88
C GLY A 423 -7.03 -22.96 -14.85
N VAL A 424 -7.44 -22.91 -13.59
CA VAL A 424 -6.83 -22.09 -12.55
C VAL A 424 -6.43 -22.91 -11.33
N GLY A 425 -5.21 -22.74 -10.83
CA GLY A 425 -4.79 -23.25 -9.53
C GLY A 425 -4.73 -24.77 -9.43
N GLN A 426 -4.46 -25.46 -10.52
CA GLN A 426 -4.46 -26.93 -10.56
C GLN A 426 -3.08 -27.49 -10.13
N THR A 427 -3.10 -28.68 -9.55
CA THR A 427 -1.87 -29.38 -9.12
C THR A 427 -1.06 -29.92 -10.31
N SER A 428 -1.70 -30.16 -11.44
CA SER A 428 -1.03 -30.52 -12.68
C SER A 428 -1.44 -29.58 -13.82
N ARG A 429 -0.55 -29.42 -14.79
CA ARG A 429 -0.80 -28.56 -15.95
C ARG A 429 -1.85 -29.18 -16.89
N VAL A 430 -1.83 -30.49 -17.03
CA VAL A 430 -2.83 -31.20 -17.82
C VAL A 430 -4.24 -31.10 -17.24
N ASP A 431 -4.37 -31.04 -15.90
CA ASP A 431 -5.66 -30.78 -15.27
C ASP A 431 -6.15 -29.36 -15.49
N ALA A 432 -5.23 -28.36 -15.45
CA ALA A 432 -5.55 -26.98 -15.79
C ALA A 432 -6.06 -26.87 -17.25
N LEU A 433 -5.40 -27.56 -18.17
CA LEU A 433 -5.82 -27.62 -19.58
C LEU A 433 -7.21 -28.24 -19.74
N LYS A 434 -7.45 -29.40 -19.15
CA LYS A 434 -8.75 -30.10 -19.20
C LYS A 434 -9.86 -29.24 -18.58
N GLN A 435 -9.59 -28.60 -17.45
CA GLN A 435 -10.52 -27.67 -16.80
C GLN A 435 -10.88 -26.51 -17.73
N ALA A 436 -9.89 -25.91 -18.41
CA ALA A 436 -10.12 -24.82 -19.35
C ALA A 436 -11.01 -25.26 -20.53
N ILE A 437 -10.79 -26.47 -21.09
CA ILE A 437 -11.61 -27.01 -22.18
C ILE A 437 -13.06 -27.20 -21.71
N VAL A 438 -13.27 -27.90 -20.60
CA VAL A 438 -14.61 -28.10 -20.02
C VAL A 438 -15.34 -26.80 -19.77
N LYS A 439 -14.61 -25.76 -19.30
CA LYS A 439 -15.19 -24.48 -19.05
C LYS A 439 -15.54 -23.72 -20.34
N ALA A 440 -14.75 -23.83 -21.39
CA ALA A 440 -15.07 -23.31 -22.72
C ALA A 440 -16.37 -23.90 -23.26
N ASP A 441 -16.49 -25.23 -23.20
CA ASP A 441 -17.69 -25.94 -23.63
C ASP A 441 -18.93 -25.52 -22.83
N ALA A 442 -18.82 -25.34 -21.52
CA ALA A 442 -19.92 -24.93 -20.65
C ALA A 442 -20.53 -23.58 -21.04
N PHE A 443 -19.73 -22.68 -21.63
CA PHE A 443 -20.15 -21.37 -22.12
C PHE A 443 -20.28 -21.27 -23.65
N ASN A 444 -20.28 -22.46 -24.33
CA ASN A 444 -20.45 -22.60 -25.77
C ASN A 444 -19.38 -21.89 -26.62
N PHE A 445 -18.13 -21.80 -26.12
CA PHE A 445 -17.01 -21.32 -26.91
C PHE A 445 -16.43 -22.43 -27.81
N ASP A 446 -16.37 -22.13 -29.09
CA ASP A 446 -15.60 -22.94 -30.04
C ASP A 446 -14.10 -22.55 -29.93
N LEU A 447 -13.29 -23.49 -29.45
CA LEU A 447 -11.85 -23.31 -29.31
C LEU A 447 -11.09 -23.41 -30.63
N LYS A 448 -11.76 -23.80 -31.73
CA LYS A 448 -11.11 -23.90 -33.04
C LYS A 448 -10.54 -22.57 -33.50
N GLY A 449 -9.23 -22.56 -33.76
CA GLY A 449 -8.51 -21.35 -34.18
C GLY A 449 -8.23 -20.38 -33.03
N SER A 450 -8.35 -20.80 -31.76
CA SER A 450 -7.88 -20.03 -30.61
C SER A 450 -6.44 -20.36 -30.27
N VAL A 451 -5.85 -19.56 -29.37
CA VAL A 451 -4.50 -19.75 -28.87
C VAL A 451 -4.52 -20.18 -27.39
N MET A 452 -3.43 -20.80 -26.96
CA MET A 452 -3.21 -21.25 -25.58
C MET A 452 -1.94 -20.62 -24.98
N ALA A 453 -2.02 -20.09 -23.77
CA ALA A 453 -0.86 -19.70 -22.98
C ALA A 453 -0.78 -20.49 -21.67
N SER A 454 0.46 -20.76 -21.25
CA SER A 454 0.80 -21.47 -20.03
C SER A 454 1.76 -20.67 -19.17
N ASP A 455 1.53 -20.62 -17.86
CA ASP A 455 2.39 -19.90 -16.89
C ASP A 455 3.78 -20.51 -16.70
N ALA A 456 3.99 -21.76 -17.16
CA ALA A 456 5.29 -22.45 -17.15
C ALA A 456 5.38 -23.49 -18.27
N PHE A 457 6.56 -24.11 -18.41
CA PHE A 457 6.83 -25.09 -19.46
C PHE A 457 5.96 -26.37 -19.35
N PHE A 458 5.81 -27.07 -20.47
CA PHE A 458 5.16 -28.38 -20.50
C PHE A 458 6.16 -29.47 -20.10
N PRO A 459 5.87 -30.23 -19.02
CA PRO A 459 6.75 -31.34 -18.63
C PRO A 459 6.67 -32.54 -19.58
N PHE A 460 5.56 -32.66 -20.35
CA PHE A 460 5.27 -33.73 -21.29
C PHE A 460 4.50 -33.19 -22.51
N PRO A 461 4.52 -33.90 -23.66
CA PRO A 461 3.84 -33.45 -24.88
C PRO A 461 2.31 -33.59 -24.85
N ASP A 462 1.74 -34.24 -23.85
CA ASP A 462 0.30 -34.50 -23.69
C ASP A 462 -0.55 -33.22 -23.70
N CYS A 463 -0.05 -32.11 -23.10
CA CYS A 463 -0.75 -30.85 -23.15
C CYS A 463 -0.88 -30.30 -24.58
N VAL A 464 0.14 -30.48 -25.40
CA VAL A 464 0.15 -30.03 -26.80
C VAL A 464 -0.82 -30.90 -27.63
N GLU A 465 -0.83 -32.22 -27.43
CA GLU A 465 -1.74 -33.14 -28.09
C GLU A 465 -3.20 -32.81 -27.77
N ILE A 466 -3.56 -32.68 -26.47
CA ILE A 466 -4.93 -32.36 -26.04
C ILE A 466 -5.35 -30.99 -26.58
N ALA A 467 -4.43 -29.96 -26.59
CA ALA A 467 -4.71 -28.67 -27.18
C ALA A 467 -5.03 -28.74 -28.68
N ALA A 468 -4.27 -29.54 -29.43
CA ALA A 468 -4.53 -29.80 -30.86
C ALA A 468 -5.92 -30.40 -31.10
N GLU A 469 -6.30 -31.40 -30.29
CA GLU A 469 -7.61 -32.05 -30.37
C GLU A 469 -8.75 -31.06 -30.07
N ALA A 470 -8.52 -30.09 -29.17
CA ALA A 470 -9.45 -29.01 -28.87
C ALA A 470 -9.52 -27.93 -29.97
N GLY A 471 -8.64 -27.98 -30.97
CA GLY A 471 -8.64 -27.03 -32.10
C GLY A 471 -7.74 -25.79 -31.90
N ILE A 472 -6.86 -25.81 -30.91
CA ILE A 472 -5.84 -24.73 -30.67
C ILE A 472 -4.86 -24.73 -31.84
N THR A 473 -4.50 -23.52 -32.32
CA THR A 473 -3.64 -23.35 -33.50
C THR A 473 -2.27 -22.76 -33.16
N ALA A 474 -2.12 -22.11 -32.00
CA ALA A 474 -0.86 -21.62 -31.51
C ALA A 474 -0.75 -21.69 -29.98
N VAL A 475 0.46 -21.92 -29.49
CA VAL A 475 0.75 -22.13 -28.07
C VAL A 475 1.91 -21.26 -27.62
N LEU A 476 1.81 -20.68 -26.42
CA LEU A 476 2.87 -19.96 -25.72
C LEU A 476 3.24 -20.68 -24.44
N GLN A 477 4.54 -20.86 -24.21
CA GLN A 477 5.14 -21.32 -22.97
C GLN A 477 6.50 -20.66 -22.75
N PRO A 478 7.05 -20.64 -21.53
CA PRO A 478 8.40 -20.08 -21.31
C PRO A 478 9.52 -20.93 -21.92
N GLY A 479 9.33 -22.25 -22.07
CA GLY A 479 10.42 -23.19 -22.40
C GLY A 479 11.31 -23.48 -21.17
N GLY A 480 12.39 -24.22 -21.40
CA GLY A 480 13.39 -24.58 -20.36
C GLY A 480 13.15 -25.97 -19.74
N SER A 481 12.24 -26.77 -20.28
CA SER A 481 12.09 -28.17 -19.92
C SER A 481 13.16 -29.05 -20.60
N ILE A 482 13.65 -30.06 -19.92
CA ILE A 482 14.49 -31.12 -20.54
C ILE A 482 13.76 -31.80 -21.70
N LYS A 483 12.42 -31.77 -21.68
CA LYS A 483 11.54 -32.38 -22.68
C LYS A 483 10.89 -31.37 -23.64
N ASP A 484 11.45 -30.17 -23.79
CA ASP A 484 10.93 -29.18 -24.74
C ASP A 484 10.90 -29.74 -26.17
N ALA A 485 11.93 -30.51 -26.56
CA ALA A 485 11.98 -31.16 -27.87
C ALA A 485 10.78 -32.10 -28.12
N ASP A 486 10.30 -32.82 -27.12
CA ASP A 486 9.14 -33.73 -27.25
C ASP A 486 7.87 -32.89 -27.52
N SER A 487 7.67 -31.80 -26.80
CA SER A 487 6.55 -30.85 -26.96
C SER A 487 6.58 -30.15 -28.32
N ILE A 488 7.77 -29.72 -28.76
CA ILE A 488 7.97 -29.07 -30.06
C ILE A 488 7.68 -30.05 -31.22
N ASN A 489 8.19 -31.30 -31.12
CA ASN A 489 7.92 -32.35 -32.11
C ASN A 489 6.42 -32.68 -32.20
N MET A 490 5.75 -32.79 -31.08
CA MET A 490 4.31 -32.97 -31.01
C MET A 490 3.55 -31.81 -31.67
N ALA A 491 3.97 -30.55 -31.40
CA ALA A 491 3.39 -29.37 -32.03
C ALA A 491 3.58 -29.37 -33.57
N ASN A 492 4.76 -29.74 -34.04
CA ASN A 492 5.04 -29.92 -35.51
C ASN A 492 4.16 -31.01 -36.12
N GLU A 493 4.06 -32.18 -35.48
CA GLU A 493 3.21 -33.30 -35.92
C GLU A 493 1.72 -32.90 -36.05
N LYS A 494 1.23 -32.15 -35.06
CA LYS A 494 -0.17 -31.66 -35.03
C LYS A 494 -0.39 -30.38 -35.84
N GLY A 495 0.66 -29.77 -36.41
CA GLY A 495 0.57 -28.55 -37.20
C GLY A 495 0.21 -27.32 -36.38
N ILE A 496 0.57 -27.30 -35.10
CA ILE A 496 0.40 -26.15 -34.18
C ILE A 496 1.65 -25.28 -34.19
N ALA A 497 1.50 -23.95 -34.19
CA ALA A 497 2.60 -23.03 -33.94
C ALA A 497 2.93 -22.98 -32.42
N MET A 498 4.20 -22.99 -32.08
CA MET A 498 4.64 -22.82 -30.68
C MET A 498 5.66 -21.69 -30.58
N VAL A 499 5.48 -20.84 -29.58
CA VAL A 499 6.45 -19.82 -29.22
C VAL A 499 6.93 -20.01 -27.79
N THR A 500 8.18 -19.60 -27.52
CA THR A 500 8.77 -19.55 -26.19
C THR A 500 9.15 -18.13 -25.82
N THR A 501 9.00 -17.78 -24.53
CA THR A 501 9.32 -16.44 -23.98
C THR A 501 10.61 -16.43 -23.18
N GLY A 502 11.05 -17.57 -22.67
CA GLY A 502 12.19 -17.66 -21.74
C GLY A 502 11.86 -17.21 -20.31
N VAL A 503 10.69 -16.65 -20.05
CA VAL A 503 10.27 -16.12 -18.75
C VAL A 503 9.04 -16.88 -18.23
N ARG A 504 9.11 -17.33 -16.98
CA ARG A 504 8.04 -18.05 -16.27
C ARG A 504 7.30 -17.12 -15.33
N HIS A 505 5.98 -17.18 -15.31
CA HIS A 505 5.10 -16.34 -14.49
C HIS A 505 4.34 -17.15 -13.41
N PHE A 506 5.04 -17.77 -12.48
CA PHE A 506 4.35 -18.47 -11.38
C PHE A 506 3.73 -17.51 -10.38
N LYS A 507 2.48 -17.81 -9.99
CA LYS A 507 1.73 -17.08 -8.96
C LYS A 507 1.10 -18.07 -7.97
N HIS A 508 1.63 -18.10 -6.74
CA HIS A 508 1.17 -18.97 -5.65
C HIS A 508 0.25 -18.28 -4.67
#